data_31896b6c18dc288b27651739753d2ae0
#
_entry.id   31896b6c18dc288b27651739753d2ae0
#
_cell.length_a   1.000
_cell.length_b   1.000
_cell.length_c   1.000
_cell.angle_alpha   90.00
_cell.angle_beta   90.00
_cell.angle_gamma   90.00
#
_symmetry.space_group_name_H-M   'P 1'
#
loop_
_entity.id
_entity.type
_entity.pdbx_description
1 polymer ?
#
loop_
_entity_poly.entity_id
_entity_poly.type
_entity_poly.pdbx_seq_one_letter_code
_entity_poly.pdbx_strand_id
1 'polypeptide(L)'
;MSIHIEDLTVRFKNSVTAIDHADLDIPNGIFGLLGENGAGKTTLMRVLTTVLKPTNGMVTLDGILYSEGNYEKIQRKIGYLPQEIELYPNLTVQECLEYMGDLAGVPKAECRKRIDYYLKKTSL
;
A
#
# COMPACT_ATOMS: atom_id res chain seq x y z
N MET A 1 13.85 -1.88 -2.10
CA MET A 1 12.64 -1.19 -2.61
C MET A 1 12.88 0.30 -2.48
N SER A 2 12.90 1.01 -3.58
CA SER A 2 13.05 2.46 -3.62
C SER A 2 11.85 3.08 -4.36
N ILE A 3 11.38 4.23 -3.88
CA ILE A 3 10.28 4.96 -4.50
C ILE A 3 10.81 6.34 -4.88
N HIS A 4 10.56 6.76 -6.10
CA HIS A 4 10.87 8.09 -6.59
C HIS A 4 9.57 8.79 -7.01
N ILE A 5 9.39 10.01 -6.55
CA ILE A 5 8.21 10.84 -6.77
C ILE A 5 8.68 12.17 -7.33
N GLU A 6 8.12 12.59 -8.46
CA GLU A 6 8.45 13.82 -9.15
C GLU A 6 7.16 14.57 -9.50
N ASP A 7 7.09 15.82 -9.06
CA ASP A 7 5.99 16.77 -9.34
C ASP A 7 4.59 16.21 -9.03
N LEU A 8 4.49 15.40 -7.95
CA LEU A 8 3.24 14.73 -7.61
C LEU A 8 2.18 15.73 -7.18
N THR A 9 1.07 15.72 -7.88
CA THR A 9 -0.13 16.50 -7.52
C THR A 9 -1.34 15.57 -7.41
N VAL A 10 -2.09 15.71 -6.31
CA VAL A 10 -3.35 15.01 -6.09
C VAL A 10 -4.43 16.01 -5.74
N ARG A 11 -5.40 16.15 -6.63
CA ARG A 11 -6.56 17.02 -6.48
C ARG A 11 -7.85 16.21 -6.48
N PHE A 12 -8.67 16.41 -5.48
CA PHE A 12 -9.99 15.78 -5.39
C PHE A 12 -11.06 16.56 -6.18
N LYS A 13 -12.17 15.90 -6.49
CA LYS A 13 -13.29 16.49 -7.27
C LYS A 13 -13.90 17.74 -6.64
N ASN A 14 -13.79 17.91 -5.32
CA ASN A 14 -14.23 19.10 -4.58
C ASN A 14 -13.21 20.26 -4.61
N SER A 15 -12.27 20.23 -5.54
CA SER A 15 -11.20 21.23 -5.73
C SER A 15 -10.20 21.31 -4.56
N VAL A 16 -10.21 20.37 -3.63
CA VAL A 16 -9.20 20.28 -2.57
C VAL A 16 -7.93 19.65 -3.16
N THR A 17 -6.82 20.37 -3.09
CA THR A 17 -5.49 19.84 -3.43
C THR A 17 -4.90 19.23 -2.17
N ALA A 18 -4.76 17.91 -2.14
CA ALA A 18 -4.24 17.18 -0.99
C ALA A 18 -2.71 17.00 -1.05
N ILE A 19 -2.14 16.98 -2.26
CA ILE A 19 -0.70 17.00 -2.52
C ILE A 19 -0.49 17.97 -3.67
N ASP A 20 0.47 18.87 -3.52
CA ASP A 20 0.74 19.94 -4.47
C ASP A 20 2.23 19.96 -4.84
N HIS A 21 2.54 19.55 -6.07
CA HIS A 21 3.88 19.56 -6.65
C HIS A 21 4.97 18.95 -5.73
N ALA A 22 4.71 17.77 -5.16
CA ALA A 22 5.61 17.14 -4.22
C ALA A 22 6.69 16.32 -4.93
N ASP A 23 7.93 16.53 -4.52
CA ASP A 23 9.10 15.72 -4.90
C ASP A 23 9.61 14.96 -3.69
N LEU A 24 9.84 13.67 -3.82
CA LEU A 24 10.30 12.83 -2.72
C LEU A 24 11.04 11.60 -3.22
N ASP A 25 12.19 11.33 -2.61
CA ASP A 25 12.92 10.09 -2.76
C ASP A 25 12.84 9.27 -1.47
N ILE A 26 12.31 8.07 -1.57
CA ILE A 26 12.26 7.10 -0.47
C ILE A 26 13.26 5.99 -0.79
N PRO A 27 14.44 6.02 -0.15
CA PRO A 27 15.47 5.01 -0.38
C PRO A 27 15.08 3.67 0.24
N ASN A 28 15.88 2.64 -0.06
CA ASN A 28 15.75 1.35 0.60
C ASN A 28 16.05 1.48 2.10
N GLY A 29 15.25 0.82 2.93
CA GLY A 29 15.38 0.85 4.39
C GLY A 29 14.10 1.30 5.09
N ILE A 30 14.26 1.90 6.27
CA ILE A 30 13.15 2.46 7.06
C ILE A 30 13.08 3.96 6.79
N PHE A 31 11.91 4.42 6.34
CA PHE A 31 11.65 5.82 6.08
C PHE A 31 10.45 6.31 6.90
N GLY A 32 10.65 7.38 7.67
CA GLY A 32 9.59 8.01 8.48
C GLY A 32 8.94 9.16 7.74
N LEU A 33 7.62 9.09 7.53
CA LEU A 33 6.82 10.18 6.97
C LEU A 33 6.15 10.95 8.12
N LEU A 34 6.65 12.14 8.41
CA LEU A 34 6.16 13.00 9.48
C LEU A 34 5.40 14.21 8.92
N GLY A 35 4.44 14.70 9.65
CA GLY A 35 3.66 15.89 9.30
C GLY A 35 2.39 16.00 10.12
N GLU A 36 1.79 17.17 10.13
CA GLU A 36 0.53 17.44 10.83
C GLU A 36 -0.64 16.65 10.22
N ASN A 37 -1.75 16.57 10.96
CA ASN A 37 -2.99 16.01 10.43
C ASN A 37 -3.48 16.88 9.28
N GLY A 38 -3.83 16.25 8.15
CA GLY A 38 -4.22 16.95 6.94
C GLY A 38 -3.07 17.31 5.98
N ALA A 39 -1.81 17.03 6.33
CA ALA A 39 -0.64 17.29 5.47
C ALA A 39 -0.52 16.38 4.24
N GLY A 40 -1.53 15.57 3.92
CA GLY A 40 -1.51 14.71 2.73
C GLY A 40 -0.88 13.33 2.92
N LYS A 41 -0.41 12.97 4.12
CA LYS A 41 0.24 11.66 4.39
C LYS A 41 -0.63 10.47 3.96
N THR A 42 -1.89 10.45 4.37
CA THR A 42 -2.84 9.37 3.99
C THR A 42 -3.08 9.34 2.49
N THR A 43 -3.15 10.51 1.85
CA THR A 43 -3.30 10.61 0.40
C THR A 43 -2.08 10.05 -0.32
N LEU A 44 -0.87 10.39 0.16
CA LEU A 44 0.37 9.82 -0.36
C LEU A 44 0.39 8.29 -0.23
N MET A 45 0.05 7.75 0.95
CA MET A 45 -0.03 6.31 1.16
C MET A 45 -1.02 5.64 0.21
N ARG A 46 -2.17 6.26 -0.07
CA ARG A 46 -3.15 5.74 -1.04
C ARG A 46 -2.62 5.77 -2.48
N VAL A 47 -1.81 6.75 -2.85
CA VAL A 47 -1.12 6.77 -4.15
C VAL A 47 -0.10 5.65 -4.22
N LEU A 48 0.76 5.52 -3.21
CA LEU A 48 1.82 4.51 -3.17
C LEU A 48 1.26 3.08 -3.18
N THR A 49 0.08 2.88 -2.60
CA THR A 49 -0.62 1.58 -2.60
C THR A 49 -1.54 1.36 -3.81
N THR A 50 -1.47 2.24 -4.81
CA THR A 50 -2.28 2.19 -6.05
C THR A 50 -3.79 2.32 -5.86
N VAL A 51 -4.25 2.67 -4.65
CA VAL A 51 -5.67 2.90 -4.34
C VAL A 51 -6.15 4.21 -4.96
N LEU A 52 -5.26 5.19 -5.09
CA LEU A 52 -5.55 6.51 -5.64
C LEU A 52 -4.59 6.81 -6.78
N LYS A 53 -5.12 7.27 -7.91
CA LYS A 53 -4.30 7.72 -9.04
C LYS A 53 -3.86 9.18 -8.83
N PRO A 54 -2.60 9.53 -9.16
CA PRO A 54 -2.17 10.92 -9.23
C PRO A 54 -3.01 11.73 -10.21
N THR A 55 -3.19 13.02 -9.93
CA THR A 55 -3.73 13.96 -10.92
C THR A 55 -2.65 14.32 -11.93
N ASN A 56 -1.44 14.62 -11.45
CA ASN A 56 -0.24 14.90 -12.25
C ASN A 56 0.99 14.36 -11.53
N GLY A 57 2.11 14.35 -12.25
CA GLY A 57 3.40 13.93 -11.73
C GLY A 57 3.71 12.46 -11.99
N MET A 58 4.87 12.04 -11.57
CA MET A 58 5.40 10.71 -11.79
C MET A 58 5.74 10.03 -10.47
N VAL A 59 5.36 8.77 -10.36
CA VAL A 59 5.76 7.91 -9.24
C VAL A 59 6.35 6.62 -9.82
N THR A 60 7.50 6.20 -9.32
CA THR A 60 8.09 4.91 -9.68
C THR A 60 8.44 4.10 -8.43
N LEU A 61 8.33 2.78 -8.55
CA LEU A 61 8.77 1.79 -7.55
C LEU A 61 9.83 0.90 -8.20
N ASP A 62 11.07 0.95 -7.73
CA ASP A 62 12.20 0.23 -8.33
C ASP A 62 12.28 0.45 -9.87
N GLY A 63 12.04 1.68 -10.33
CA GLY A 63 11.99 2.04 -11.73
C GLY A 63 10.71 1.65 -12.49
N ILE A 64 9.75 0.98 -11.83
CA ILE A 64 8.46 0.64 -12.44
C ILE A 64 7.51 1.84 -12.28
N LEU A 65 7.10 2.43 -13.40
CA LEU A 65 6.18 3.57 -13.41
C LEU A 65 4.79 3.16 -12.92
N TYR A 66 4.20 4.00 -12.06
CA TYR A 66 2.79 3.89 -11.64
C TYR A 66 1.87 4.25 -12.81
N SER A 67 1.43 3.24 -13.54
CA SER A 67 0.52 3.33 -14.67
C SER A 67 -0.42 2.13 -14.68
N GLU A 68 -1.54 2.23 -15.39
CA GLU A 68 -2.57 1.17 -15.42
C GLU A 68 -2.00 -0.21 -15.81
N GLY A 69 -1.07 -0.26 -16.75
CA GLY A 69 -0.43 -1.50 -17.17
C GLY A 69 0.55 -2.10 -16.16
N ASN A 70 0.96 -1.34 -15.13
CA ASN A 70 1.96 -1.74 -14.17
C ASN A 70 1.41 -1.94 -12.74
N TYR A 71 0.18 -1.51 -12.46
CA TYR A 71 -0.35 -1.56 -11.10
C TYR A 71 -0.33 -2.96 -10.49
N GLU A 72 -0.66 -3.99 -11.24
CA GLU A 72 -0.59 -5.37 -10.75
C GLU A 72 0.85 -5.77 -10.34
N LYS A 73 1.85 -5.38 -11.14
CA LYS A 73 3.26 -5.64 -10.82
C LYS A 73 3.70 -4.90 -9.55
N ILE A 74 3.23 -3.69 -9.36
CA ILE A 74 3.51 -2.86 -8.18
C ILE A 74 2.84 -3.48 -6.95
N GLN A 75 1.56 -3.82 -7.02
CA GLN A 75 0.80 -4.43 -5.94
C GLN A 75 1.42 -5.74 -5.44
N ARG A 76 2.00 -6.53 -6.32
CA ARG A 76 2.74 -7.76 -5.94
C ARG A 76 4.03 -7.50 -5.17
N LYS A 77 4.57 -6.28 -5.23
CA LYS A 77 5.82 -5.89 -4.55
C LYS A 77 5.58 -5.19 -3.22
N ILE A 78 4.38 -4.70 -2.94
CA ILE A 78 4.07 -3.91 -1.76
C ILE A 78 3.15 -4.68 -0.81
N GLY A 79 3.33 -4.43 0.48
CA GLY A 79 2.35 -4.76 1.52
C GLY A 79 1.87 -3.47 2.17
N TYR A 80 0.59 -3.39 2.47
CA TYR A 80 -0.01 -2.23 3.10
C TYR A 80 -0.75 -2.61 4.37
N LEU A 81 -0.38 -1.95 5.47
CA LEU A 81 -1.12 -2.04 6.72
C LEU A 81 -1.81 -0.70 6.96
N PRO A 82 -3.13 -0.60 6.79
CA PRO A 82 -3.87 0.64 7.03
C PRO A 82 -3.96 0.96 8.52
N GLN A 83 -4.23 2.22 8.84
CA GLN A 83 -4.43 2.68 10.22
C GLN A 83 -5.68 2.05 10.85
N GLU A 84 -6.75 1.92 10.08
CA GLU A 84 -7.98 1.24 10.47
C GLU A 84 -8.10 -0.04 9.65
N ILE A 85 -8.18 -1.16 10.35
CA ILE A 85 -8.32 -2.49 9.73
C ILE A 85 -9.75 -2.95 10.01
N GLU A 86 -10.57 -2.97 8.98
CA GLU A 86 -11.89 -3.60 9.04
C GLU A 86 -11.69 -5.11 8.80
N LEU A 87 -11.76 -5.88 9.88
CA LEU A 87 -11.79 -7.34 9.80
C LEU A 87 -13.24 -7.80 9.75
N TYR A 88 -13.47 -8.94 9.12
CA TYR A 88 -14.78 -9.58 9.08
C TYR A 88 -15.14 -10.11 10.48
N PRO A 89 -16.17 -9.55 11.15
CA PRO A 89 -16.43 -9.84 12.57
C PRO A 89 -16.84 -11.28 12.84
N ASN A 90 -17.24 -12.03 11.82
CA ASN A 90 -17.71 -13.40 11.92
C ASN A 90 -16.65 -14.45 11.53
N LEU A 91 -15.43 -14.02 11.22
CA LEU A 91 -14.33 -14.90 10.86
C LEU A 91 -13.31 -14.98 12.00
N THR A 92 -12.80 -16.18 12.23
CA THR A 92 -11.59 -16.34 13.05
C THR A 92 -10.37 -15.73 12.34
N VAL A 93 -9.31 -15.48 13.09
CA VAL A 93 -8.05 -14.97 12.51
C VAL A 93 -7.54 -15.88 11.39
N GLN A 94 -7.60 -17.20 11.62
CA GLN A 94 -7.19 -18.18 10.62
C GLN A 94 -8.03 -18.09 9.34
N GLU A 95 -9.35 -18.08 9.45
CA GLU A 95 -10.26 -17.97 8.31
C GLU A 95 -10.06 -16.67 7.53
N CYS A 96 -9.82 -15.56 8.25
CA CYS A 96 -9.53 -14.28 7.62
C CYS A 96 -8.22 -14.33 6.81
N LEU A 97 -7.16 -14.93 7.37
CA LEU A 97 -5.88 -15.09 6.69
C LEU A 97 -5.98 -16.07 5.48
N GLU A 98 -6.74 -17.16 5.62
CA GLU A 98 -7.01 -18.09 4.51
C GLU A 98 -7.76 -17.36 3.37
N TYR A 99 -8.79 -16.59 3.70
CA TYR A 99 -9.55 -15.80 2.74
C TYR A 99 -8.67 -14.77 2.01
N MET A 100 -7.83 -14.03 2.74
CA MET A 100 -6.90 -13.07 2.15
C MET A 100 -5.85 -13.77 1.27
N GLY A 101 -5.38 -14.95 1.68
CA GLY A 101 -4.47 -15.77 0.89
C GLY A 101 -5.09 -16.25 -0.42
N ASP A 102 -6.34 -16.68 -0.39
CA ASP A 102 -7.09 -17.10 -1.58
C ASP A 102 -7.29 -15.90 -2.55
N LEU A 103 -7.64 -14.72 -2.03
CA LEU A 103 -7.75 -13.49 -2.83
C LEU A 103 -6.42 -13.08 -3.48
N ALA A 104 -5.32 -13.28 -2.77
CA ALA A 104 -3.96 -13.01 -3.27
C ALA A 104 -3.45 -14.11 -4.23
N GLY A 105 -4.21 -15.17 -4.46
CA GLY A 105 -3.81 -16.27 -5.33
C GLY A 105 -2.69 -17.15 -4.76
N VAL A 106 -2.51 -17.16 -3.43
CA VAL A 106 -1.50 -18.00 -2.77
C VAL A 106 -1.99 -19.45 -2.75
N PRO A 107 -1.19 -20.43 -3.21
CA PRO A 107 -1.57 -21.84 -3.16
C PRO A 107 -1.89 -22.27 -1.72
N LYS A 108 -2.99 -23.03 -1.52
CA LYS A 108 -3.51 -23.40 -0.20
C LYS A 108 -2.45 -24.01 0.74
N ALA A 109 -1.62 -24.92 0.21
CA ALA A 109 -0.58 -25.56 0.99
C ALA A 109 0.49 -24.57 1.51
N GLU A 110 0.85 -23.58 0.69
CA GLU A 110 1.77 -22.51 1.06
C GLU A 110 1.11 -21.52 2.01
N CYS A 111 -0.15 -21.17 1.76
CA CYS A 111 -0.93 -20.29 2.61
C CYS A 111 -1.00 -20.82 4.05
N ARG A 112 -1.35 -22.10 4.26
CA ARG A 112 -1.40 -22.73 5.58
C ARG A 112 -0.05 -22.69 6.32
N LYS A 113 1.05 -23.02 5.63
CA LYS A 113 2.40 -22.96 6.22
C LYS A 113 2.74 -21.55 6.69
N ARG A 114 2.41 -20.52 5.89
CA ARG A 114 2.64 -19.12 6.25
C ARG A 114 1.76 -18.70 7.42
N ILE A 115 0.49 -19.07 7.42
CA ILE A 115 -0.43 -18.78 8.51
C ILE A 115 0.10 -19.37 9.83
N ASP A 116 0.43 -20.66 9.86
CA ASP A 116 0.98 -21.32 11.05
C ASP A 116 2.25 -20.64 11.56
N TYR A 117 3.14 -20.25 10.65
CA TYR A 117 4.36 -19.55 11.00
C TYR A 117 4.07 -18.18 11.63
N TYR A 118 3.21 -17.37 11.02
CA TYR A 118 2.93 -16.02 11.51
C TYR A 118 2.09 -16.00 12.77
N LEU A 119 1.11 -16.89 12.92
CA LEU A 119 0.33 -17.02 14.15
C LEU A 119 1.24 -17.37 15.35
N LYS A 120 2.17 -18.31 15.17
CA LYS A 120 3.17 -18.62 16.22
C LYS A 120 4.08 -17.43 16.52
N LYS A 121 4.52 -16.70 15.50
CA LYS A 121 5.42 -15.56 15.66
C LYS A 121 4.76 -14.36 16.34
N THR A 122 3.45 -14.19 16.19
CA THR A 122 2.67 -13.09 16.78
C THR A 122 1.95 -13.49 18.06
N SER A 123 2.11 -14.73 18.50
CA SER A 123 1.45 -15.27 19.70
C SER A 123 -0.09 -15.22 19.63
N LEU A 124 -0.63 -15.41 18.43
CA LEU A 124 -2.06 -15.51 18.15
C LEU A 124 -2.51 -16.97 18.02
#